data_c8ca156fc9d49d75d4c0799729c138a6
#
_entry.id   c8ca156fc9d49d75d4c0799729c138a6
#
_cell.length_a   1.000
_cell.length_b   1.000
_cell.length_c   1.000
_cell.angle_alpha   90.00
_cell.angle_beta   90.00
_cell.angle_gamma   90.00
#
_symmetry.space_group_name_H-M   'P 1'
#
loop_
_entity.id
_entity.type
_entity.pdbx_description
1 polymer ?
#
loop_
_entity_poly.entity_id
_entity_poly.type
_entity_poly.pdbx_seq_one_letter_code
_entity_poly.pdbx_strand_id
1 'polypeptide(L)'
;MKEKYLLELGGENTDLGKYEALELLKFQKYSPFLEKDYESIIVISTSKKIEKNIIARLSMTKRISRIIFTSNKENVKDILNDLEEIKIENLNFAIRQIGGEKLESEKTAILIGEKISTKNETNLDTPQVTVLFYQNKEFFISLKYAEIDTGYKKCLKHHISNRPYFSPIGIHPRIARAMINLSNCANDKTLIDPFCGTGGILIEGADMGLKVTGIDLKEKMIEFSKGNLKHYGFKANLINSDFNEITNVEFGSIVCDPPYGIAS
;
A
#
# COMPACT_ATOMS: atom_id res chain seq x y z
N MET A 1 22.04 -1.08 10.20
CA MET A 1 21.99 0.16 9.39
C MET A 1 20.52 0.54 9.20
N LYS A 2 20.18 1.83 9.25
CA LYS A 2 18.81 2.28 8.92
C LYS A 2 18.59 2.16 7.42
N GLU A 3 17.48 1.58 7.02
CA GLU A 3 17.05 1.54 5.62
C GLU A 3 16.19 2.76 5.31
N LYS A 4 16.37 3.36 4.13
CA LYS A 4 15.58 4.52 3.71
C LYS A 4 14.71 4.18 2.50
N TYR A 5 13.48 4.62 2.54
CA TYR A 5 12.50 4.36 1.49
C TYR A 5 11.83 5.66 1.04
N LEU A 6 11.57 5.73 -0.25
CA LEU A 6 10.70 6.71 -0.86
C LEU A 6 9.36 6.04 -1.17
N LEU A 7 8.27 6.61 -0.66
CA LEU A 7 6.91 6.15 -0.88
C LEU A 7 6.16 7.18 -1.73
N GLU A 8 5.59 6.73 -2.84
CA GLU A 8 4.62 7.52 -3.61
C GLU A 8 3.22 7.16 -3.13
N LEU A 9 2.56 8.10 -2.51
CA LEU A 9 1.19 7.96 -2.02
C LEU A 9 0.19 8.06 -3.17
N GLY A 10 -0.94 7.43 -3.03
CA GLY A 10 -1.98 7.39 -4.04
C GLY A 10 -3.34 7.84 -3.51
N GLY A 11 -4.18 8.31 -4.46
CA GLY A 11 -5.52 8.74 -4.13
C GLY A 11 -5.62 10.22 -3.77
N GLU A 12 -6.83 10.65 -3.45
CA GLU A 12 -7.14 12.03 -3.09
C GLU A 12 -6.78 12.38 -1.64
N ASN A 13 -6.49 11.34 -0.82
CA ASN A 13 -6.17 11.50 0.59
C ASN A 13 -4.76 10.97 0.89
N THR A 14 -3.76 11.82 0.66
CA THR A 14 -2.35 11.51 0.93
C THR A 14 -2.06 11.38 2.42
N ASP A 15 -2.78 12.09 3.28
CA ASP A 15 -2.64 11.97 4.73
C ASP A 15 -3.03 10.57 5.21
N LEU A 16 -4.14 10.01 4.72
CA LEU A 16 -4.52 8.64 5.03
C LEU A 16 -3.42 7.65 4.61
N GLY A 17 -2.83 7.84 3.42
CA GLY A 17 -1.73 7.00 2.93
C GLY A 17 -0.47 7.09 3.80
N LYS A 18 -0.13 8.29 4.23
CA LYS A 18 0.98 8.54 5.14
C LYS A 18 0.78 7.85 6.49
N TYR A 19 -0.40 8.04 7.10
CA TYR A 19 -0.72 7.40 8.38
C TYR A 19 -0.83 5.88 8.27
N GLU A 20 -1.46 5.36 7.19
CA GLU A 20 -1.48 3.92 6.93
C GLU A 20 -0.07 3.33 6.95
N ALA A 21 0.86 3.93 6.19
CA ALA A 21 2.22 3.43 6.09
C ALA A 21 2.97 3.49 7.44
N LEU A 22 2.91 4.62 8.12
CA LEU A 22 3.62 4.81 9.40
C LEU A 22 3.08 3.90 10.50
N GLU A 23 1.76 3.82 10.68
CA GLU A 23 1.17 3.02 11.75
C GLU A 23 1.30 1.51 11.48
N LEU A 24 1.12 1.06 10.24
CA LEU A 24 1.37 -0.34 9.88
C LEU A 24 2.83 -0.73 10.18
N LEU A 25 3.80 0.07 9.74
CA LEU A 25 5.22 -0.21 9.95
C LEU A 25 5.60 -0.16 11.45
N LYS A 26 5.02 0.76 12.20
CA LYS A 26 5.20 0.85 13.66
C LYS A 26 4.65 -0.39 14.36
N PHE A 27 3.43 -0.79 14.04
CA PHE A 27 2.81 -2.00 14.58
C PHE A 27 3.64 -3.26 14.28
N GLN A 28 4.20 -3.35 13.06
CA GLN A 28 5.07 -4.44 12.63
C GLN A 28 6.53 -4.31 13.11
N LYS A 29 6.81 -3.39 14.06
CA LYS A 29 8.12 -3.19 14.71
C LYS A 29 9.26 -2.84 13.76
N TYR A 30 8.97 -2.01 12.73
CA TYR A 30 9.99 -1.44 11.84
C TYR A 30 10.54 -0.10 12.34
N SER A 31 9.98 0.47 13.41
CA SER A 31 10.35 1.78 13.97
C SER A 31 10.47 2.86 12.90
N PRO A 32 9.41 3.14 12.13
CA PRO A 32 9.46 4.11 11.05
C PRO A 32 9.68 5.52 11.61
N PHE A 33 10.48 6.30 10.88
CA PHE A 33 10.65 7.73 11.13
C PHE A 33 10.41 8.49 9.84
N LEU A 34 9.50 9.46 9.85
CA LEU A 34 9.22 10.34 8.72
C LEU A 34 10.34 11.36 8.60
N GLU A 35 11.16 11.25 7.55
CA GLU A 35 12.28 12.16 7.30
C GLU A 35 11.85 13.37 6.49
N LYS A 36 11.00 13.16 5.46
CA LYS A 36 10.51 14.21 4.56
C LYS A 36 9.05 13.94 4.18
N ASP A 37 8.32 15.02 3.97
CA ASP A 37 6.93 15.04 3.54
C ASP A 37 6.76 16.07 2.40
N TYR A 38 6.47 15.59 1.19
CA TYR A 38 6.20 16.35 -0.03
C TYR A 38 4.81 16.05 -0.57
N GLU A 39 3.81 15.99 0.30
CA GLU A 39 2.42 15.65 0.02
C GLU A 39 2.24 14.22 -0.52
N SER A 40 2.45 14.03 -1.84
CA SER A 40 2.29 12.73 -2.50
C SER A 40 3.53 11.84 -2.44
N ILE A 41 4.66 12.39 -2.00
CA ILE A 41 5.93 11.67 -1.83
C ILE A 41 6.42 11.86 -0.39
N ILE A 42 6.63 10.76 0.30
CA ILE A 42 7.25 10.80 1.63
C ILE A 42 8.55 10.00 1.63
N VAL A 43 9.49 10.44 2.47
CA VAL A 43 10.72 9.71 2.75
C VAL A 43 10.67 9.23 4.20
N ILE A 44 10.86 7.93 4.38
CA ILE A 44 10.90 7.31 5.70
C ILE A 44 12.21 6.55 5.89
N SER A 45 12.66 6.46 7.14
CA SER A 45 13.69 5.50 7.54
C SER A 45 13.09 4.44 8.45
N THR A 46 13.66 3.23 8.41
CA THR A 46 13.23 2.09 9.22
C THR A 46 14.44 1.42 9.87
N SER A 47 14.22 0.72 10.99
CA SER A 47 15.28 0.02 11.72
C SER A 47 15.82 -1.22 11.00
N LYS A 48 15.05 -1.76 10.05
CA LYS A 48 15.38 -2.97 9.26
C LYS A 48 14.69 -2.91 7.91
N LYS A 49 15.11 -3.78 6.96
CA LYS A 49 14.48 -3.91 5.64
C LYS A 49 13.00 -4.34 5.79
N ILE A 50 12.12 -3.64 5.06
CA ILE A 50 10.68 -3.97 5.04
C ILE A 50 10.46 -5.23 4.20
N GLU A 51 9.72 -6.19 4.77
CA GLU A 51 9.37 -7.45 4.11
C GLU A 51 8.29 -7.25 3.03
N LYS A 52 8.33 -8.07 1.97
CA LYS A 52 7.41 -7.98 0.82
C LYS A 52 5.94 -8.14 1.23
N ASN A 53 5.63 -9.04 2.17
CA ASN A 53 4.29 -9.27 2.69
C ASN A 53 3.71 -8.02 3.39
N ILE A 54 4.55 -7.25 4.08
CA ILE A 54 4.13 -5.99 4.74
C ILE A 54 3.92 -4.90 3.69
N ILE A 55 4.81 -4.80 2.69
CA ILE A 55 4.65 -3.87 1.57
C ILE A 55 3.34 -4.15 0.82
N ALA A 56 3.01 -5.42 0.59
CA ALA A 56 1.79 -5.84 -0.10
C ALA A 56 0.49 -5.48 0.66
N ARG A 57 0.57 -5.14 1.94
CA ARG A 57 -0.58 -4.65 2.71
C ARG A 57 -0.92 -3.19 2.42
N LEU A 58 0.07 -2.35 2.06
CA LEU A 58 -0.11 -0.92 1.82
C LEU A 58 -1.07 -0.67 0.64
N SER A 59 -2.23 -0.12 0.91
CA SER A 59 -3.29 0.10 -0.08
C SER A 59 -3.35 1.54 -0.60
N MET A 60 -2.88 2.50 0.17
CA MET A 60 -2.85 3.92 -0.21
C MET A 60 -1.48 4.35 -0.74
N THR A 61 -0.50 3.46 -0.78
CA THR A 61 0.84 3.68 -1.35
C THR A 61 0.91 3.07 -2.74
N LYS A 62 1.11 3.88 -3.78
CA LYS A 62 1.27 3.42 -5.18
C LYS A 62 2.56 2.65 -5.39
N ARG A 63 3.66 3.18 -4.88
CA ARG A 63 5.00 2.64 -5.04
C ARG A 63 5.81 2.83 -3.77
N ILE A 64 6.67 1.86 -3.49
CA ILE A 64 7.72 1.94 -2.49
C ILE A 64 9.03 1.57 -3.15
N SER A 65 10.08 2.33 -2.90
CA SER A 65 11.41 2.10 -3.44
C SER A 65 12.48 2.37 -2.39
N ARG A 66 13.57 1.61 -2.43
CA ARG A 66 14.69 1.78 -1.51
C ARG A 66 15.60 2.89 -2.03
N ILE A 67 15.83 3.92 -1.22
CA ILE A 67 16.73 5.02 -1.56
C ILE A 67 18.18 4.51 -1.51
N ILE A 68 18.94 4.81 -2.57
CA ILE A 68 20.35 4.47 -2.69
C ILE A 68 21.25 5.69 -2.72
N PHE A 69 20.70 6.86 -3.05
CA PHE A 69 21.45 8.11 -3.10
C PHE A 69 20.55 9.31 -2.78
N THR A 70 21.13 10.31 -2.12
CA THR A 70 20.47 11.59 -1.82
C THR A 70 21.45 12.73 -2.00
N SER A 71 20.97 13.89 -2.47
CA SER A 71 21.76 15.10 -2.59
C SER A 71 20.92 16.35 -2.36
N ASN A 72 21.52 17.37 -1.75
CA ASN A 72 20.91 18.68 -1.55
C ASN A 72 21.43 19.71 -2.58
N LYS A 73 22.22 19.27 -3.57
CA LYS A 73 22.70 20.13 -4.66
C LYS A 73 21.56 20.41 -5.64
N GLU A 74 21.55 21.57 -6.25
CA GLU A 74 20.53 21.99 -7.21
C GLU A 74 20.86 21.54 -8.65
N ASN A 75 22.16 21.60 -9.01
CA ASN A 75 22.59 21.25 -10.36
C ASN A 75 22.73 19.73 -10.53
N VAL A 76 22.00 19.16 -11.49
CA VAL A 76 21.98 17.70 -11.74
C VAL A 76 23.37 17.15 -12.09
N LYS A 77 24.20 17.89 -12.85
CA LYS A 77 25.55 17.42 -13.17
C LYS A 77 26.42 17.30 -11.91
N ASP A 78 26.32 18.29 -11.01
CA ASP A 78 27.08 18.27 -9.76
C ASP A 78 26.56 17.18 -8.81
N ILE A 79 25.26 16.91 -8.84
CA ILE A 79 24.63 15.79 -8.12
C ILE A 79 25.20 14.46 -8.61
N LEU A 80 25.23 14.25 -9.92
CA LEU A 80 25.66 13.00 -10.52
C LEU A 80 27.18 12.77 -10.49
N ASN A 81 27.97 13.84 -10.32
CA ASN A 81 29.40 13.71 -10.04
C ASN A 81 29.67 13.03 -8.69
N ASP A 82 28.80 13.22 -7.70
CA ASP A 82 28.90 12.56 -6.40
C ASP A 82 28.31 11.14 -6.41
N LEU A 83 27.56 10.78 -7.46
CA LEU A 83 26.94 9.47 -7.58
C LEU A 83 27.98 8.44 -8.04
N GLU A 84 28.22 7.45 -7.20
CA GLU A 84 28.97 6.25 -7.57
C GLU A 84 28.19 5.37 -8.56
N GLU A 85 28.83 4.29 -9.05
CA GLU A 85 28.17 3.32 -9.92
C GLU A 85 26.92 2.73 -9.27
N ILE A 86 25.79 2.76 -9.98
CA ILE A 86 24.54 2.12 -9.54
C ILE A 86 24.65 0.62 -9.85
N LYS A 87 24.78 -0.20 -8.80
CA LYS A 87 24.87 -1.65 -8.93
C LYS A 87 23.46 -2.27 -8.99
N ILE A 88 23.14 -2.83 -10.16
CA ILE A 88 21.92 -3.60 -10.41
C ILE A 88 22.36 -4.99 -10.86
N GLU A 89 22.15 -6.02 -10.05
CA GLU A 89 22.64 -7.39 -10.25
C GLU A 89 22.18 -8.03 -11.57
N ASN A 90 22.83 -7.75 -12.71
CA ASN A 90 22.53 -8.31 -14.04
C ASN A 90 21.03 -8.33 -14.43
N LEU A 91 20.25 -7.39 -13.90
CA LEU A 91 18.81 -7.25 -14.17
C LEU A 91 18.59 -6.21 -15.26
N ASN A 92 17.56 -6.41 -16.09
CA ASN A 92 17.14 -5.34 -16.98
C ASN A 92 16.42 -4.22 -16.21
N PHE A 93 16.52 -3.00 -16.73
CA PHE A 93 16.05 -1.81 -15.99
C PHE A 93 15.35 -0.78 -16.87
N ALA A 94 14.60 0.09 -16.20
CA ALA A 94 14.14 1.36 -16.74
C ALA A 94 14.46 2.49 -15.76
N ILE A 95 14.57 3.73 -16.26
CA ILE A 95 14.75 4.92 -15.44
C ILE A 95 13.52 5.79 -15.58
N ARG A 96 12.96 6.25 -14.46
CA ARG A 96 11.73 7.05 -14.47
C ARG A 96 11.77 8.13 -13.40
N GLN A 97 11.30 9.32 -13.76
CA GLN A 97 11.01 10.36 -12.77
C GLN A 97 9.67 10.06 -12.09
N ILE A 98 9.59 10.35 -10.81
CA ILE A 98 8.35 10.31 -10.03
C ILE A 98 8.14 11.65 -9.35
N GLY A 99 6.96 12.28 -9.56
CA GLY A 99 6.65 13.57 -8.95
C GLY A 99 7.70 14.66 -9.19
N GLY A 100 7.68 15.68 -8.36
CA GLY A 100 8.66 16.76 -8.38
C GLY A 100 8.61 17.66 -9.61
N GLU A 101 9.64 18.49 -9.76
CA GLU A 101 9.77 19.40 -10.90
C GLU A 101 10.14 18.64 -12.18
N LYS A 102 9.41 18.90 -13.27
CA LYS A 102 9.61 18.21 -14.57
C LYS A 102 10.76 18.79 -15.42
N LEU A 103 11.69 19.49 -14.84
CA LEU A 103 12.80 20.08 -15.56
C LEU A 103 13.77 18.98 -16.05
N GLU A 104 13.92 18.87 -17.39
CA GLU A 104 14.92 18.05 -18.07
C GLU A 104 14.94 16.54 -17.71
N SER A 105 13.77 15.95 -17.45
CA SER A 105 13.68 14.55 -16.98
C SER A 105 14.38 13.54 -17.89
N GLU A 106 14.35 13.73 -19.21
CA GLU A 106 15.02 12.86 -20.18
C GLU A 106 16.54 12.96 -20.09
N LYS A 107 17.07 14.18 -20.02
CA LYS A 107 18.53 14.38 -19.85
C LYS A 107 19.01 13.80 -18.53
N THR A 108 18.26 14.04 -17.46
CA THR A 108 18.59 13.47 -16.14
C THR A 108 18.57 11.93 -16.18
N ALA A 109 17.59 11.32 -16.85
CA ALA A 109 17.53 9.87 -16.99
C ALA A 109 18.73 9.32 -17.78
N ILE A 110 19.16 9.98 -18.87
CA ILE A 110 20.35 9.59 -19.63
C ILE A 110 21.60 9.62 -18.73
N LEU A 111 21.82 10.72 -18.02
CA LEU A 111 22.98 10.88 -17.14
C LEU A 111 22.98 9.86 -15.98
N ILE A 112 21.81 9.52 -15.42
CA ILE A 112 21.70 8.40 -14.45
C ILE A 112 22.05 7.09 -15.11
N GLY A 113 21.61 6.88 -16.36
CA GLY A 113 21.90 5.67 -17.14
C GLY A 113 23.39 5.41 -17.33
N GLU A 114 24.18 6.46 -17.53
CA GLU A 114 25.65 6.39 -17.64
C GLU A 114 26.35 5.87 -16.36
N LYS A 115 25.65 5.95 -15.22
CA LYS A 115 26.13 5.43 -13.92
C LYS A 115 25.73 3.96 -13.67
N ILE A 116 24.99 3.34 -14.59
CA ILE A 116 24.61 1.93 -14.49
C ILE A 116 25.58 1.11 -15.35
N SER A 117 26.01 -0.04 -14.83
CA SER A 117 26.91 -0.92 -15.56
C SER A 117 26.38 -1.26 -16.96
N THR A 118 27.23 -1.19 -17.96
CA THR A 118 26.92 -1.54 -19.37
C THR A 118 26.52 -3.00 -19.58
N LYS A 119 26.69 -3.86 -18.58
CA LYS A 119 26.22 -5.24 -18.58
C LYS A 119 24.71 -5.37 -18.37
N ASN A 120 24.05 -4.30 -17.93
CA ASN A 120 22.61 -4.29 -17.71
C ASN A 120 21.89 -3.76 -18.95
N GLU A 121 20.82 -4.44 -19.35
CA GLU A 121 20.01 -4.07 -20.51
C GLU A 121 18.85 -3.15 -20.11
N THR A 122 18.55 -2.20 -20.98
CA THR A 122 17.37 -1.34 -20.80
C THR A 122 16.11 -2.04 -21.28
N ASN A 123 15.06 -2.07 -20.45
CA ASN A 123 13.74 -2.56 -20.80
C ASN A 123 12.67 -1.60 -20.26
N LEU A 124 12.01 -0.87 -21.17
CA LEU A 124 11.03 0.15 -20.79
C LEU A 124 9.64 -0.42 -20.47
N ASP A 125 9.31 -1.59 -21.00
CA ASP A 125 7.98 -2.17 -20.86
C ASP A 125 7.85 -3.03 -19.60
N THR A 126 8.78 -3.95 -19.41
CA THR A 126 8.77 -4.93 -18.30
C THR A 126 10.11 -4.97 -17.55
N PRO A 127 10.57 -3.85 -16.97
CA PRO A 127 11.84 -3.81 -16.25
C PRO A 127 11.78 -4.64 -14.98
N GLN A 128 12.85 -5.40 -14.72
CA GLN A 128 13.02 -6.12 -13.46
C GLN A 128 13.33 -5.15 -12.31
N VAL A 129 14.04 -4.06 -12.62
CA VAL A 129 14.32 -2.96 -11.70
C VAL A 129 13.95 -1.63 -12.34
N THR A 130 13.22 -0.79 -11.64
CA THR A 130 13.03 0.60 -12.04
C THR A 130 13.90 1.49 -11.15
N VAL A 131 14.82 2.20 -11.76
CA VAL A 131 15.57 3.29 -11.11
C VAL A 131 14.66 4.51 -11.13
N LEU A 132 14.22 4.91 -9.96
CA LEU A 132 13.34 6.05 -9.79
C LEU A 132 14.17 7.24 -9.31
N PHE A 133 13.93 8.41 -9.89
CA PHE A 133 14.47 9.65 -9.35
C PHE A 133 13.37 10.65 -9.05
N TYR A 134 13.59 11.42 -8.01
CA TYR A 134 12.71 12.50 -7.54
C TYR A 134 13.54 13.74 -7.34
N GLN A 135 13.10 14.87 -7.85
CA GLN A 135 13.75 16.15 -7.69
C GLN A 135 12.76 17.20 -7.21
N ASN A 136 13.10 17.82 -6.10
CA ASN A 136 12.44 18.98 -5.52
C ASN A 136 13.53 19.80 -4.82
N LYS A 137 13.36 20.23 -3.58
CA LYS A 137 14.42 20.84 -2.75
C LYS A 137 15.61 19.90 -2.50
N GLU A 138 15.39 18.62 -2.65
CA GLU A 138 16.39 17.56 -2.54
C GLU A 138 16.25 16.59 -3.72
N PHE A 139 17.33 15.89 -4.04
CA PHE A 139 17.37 14.90 -5.09
C PHE A 139 17.53 13.50 -4.50
N PHE A 140 16.70 12.57 -4.96
CA PHE A 140 16.74 11.17 -4.53
C PHE A 140 16.84 10.23 -5.71
N ILE A 141 17.67 9.19 -5.60
CA ILE A 141 17.65 8.03 -6.47
C ILE A 141 17.28 6.81 -5.63
N SER A 142 16.34 6.01 -6.14
CA SER A 142 15.85 4.83 -5.44
C SER A 142 15.60 3.66 -6.41
N LEU A 143 15.64 2.44 -5.90
CA LEU A 143 15.42 1.22 -6.67
C LEU A 143 14.07 0.60 -6.29
N LYS A 144 13.21 0.36 -7.29
CA LYS A 144 11.99 -0.43 -7.19
C LYS A 144 12.16 -1.73 -7.98
N TYR A 145 12.11 -2.86 -7.30
CA TYR A 145 12.11 -4.18 -7.93
C TYR A 145 10.69 -4.56 -8.38
N ALA A 146 10.57 -5.17 -9.57
CA ALA A 146 9.26 -5.53 -10.15
C ALA A 146 8.46 -6.49 -9.27
N GLU A 147 9.14 -7.39 -8.57
CA GLU A 147 8.55 -8.37 -7.65
C GLU A 147 8.01 -7.79 -6.34
N ILE A 148 8.26 -6.48 -6.08
CA ILE A 148 7.80 -5.78 -4.88
C ILE A 148 6.66 -4.85 -5.26
N ASP A 149 5.44 -5.28 -4.98
CA ASP A 149 4.23 -4.50 -5.20
C ASP A 149 3.48 -4.22 -3.91
N THR A 150 2.85 -3.04 -3.88
CA THR A 150 1.92 -2.64 -2.81
C THR A 150 0.51 -3.21 -3.07
N GLY A 151 -0.37 -3.11 -2.07
CA GLY A 151 -1.78 -3.45 -2.21
C GLY A 151 -2.58 -2.49 -3.09
N TYR A 152 -2.00 -1.36 -3.53
CA TYR A 152 -2.69 -0.25 -4.20
C TYR A 152 -3.53 -0.65 -5.43
N LYS A 153 -2.99 -1.50 -6.29
CA LYS A 153 -3.72 -2.01 -7.46
C LYS A 153 -4.38 -3.35 -7.17
N LYS A 154 -3.74 -4.19 -6.38
CA LYS A 154 -4.15 -5.56 -6.12
C LYS A 154 -5.55 -5.64 -5.50
N CYS A 155 -5.88 -4.76 -4.56
CA CYS A 155 -7.19 -4.75 -3.91
C CYS A 155 -8.35 -4.35 -4.85
N LEU A 156 -8.06 -3.68 -5.99
CA LEU A 156 -9.10 -3.28 -6.95
C LEU A 156 -9.85 -4.46 -7.58
N LYS A 157 -9.29 -5.67 -7.57
CA LYS A 157 -10.02 -6.88 -7.96
C LYS A 157 -11.28 -7.11 -7.12
N HIS A 158 -11.30 -6.59 -5.89
CA HIS A 158 -12.43 -6.67 -4.96
C HIS A 158 -13.36 -5.45 -5.03
N HIS A 159 -13.19 -4.60 -6.06
CA HIS A 159 -14.09 -3.46 -6.23
C HIS A 159 -15.54 -3.92 -6.31
N ILE A 160 -16.44 -3.07 -5.84
CA ILE A 160 -17.86 -3.39 -5.70
C ILE A 160 -18.49 -3.90 -7.01
N SER A 161 -18.07 -3.35 -8.16
CA SER A 161 -18.53 -3.76 -9.50
C SER A 161 -18.11 -5.18 -9.90
N ASN A 162 -17.14 -5.77 -9.22
CA ASN A 162 -16.61 -7.10 -9.51
C ASN A 162 -17.21 -8.19 -8.60
N ARG A 163 -18.13 -7.80 -7.68
CA ARG A 163 -18.77 -8.73 -6.74
C ARG A 163 -20.07 -9.26 -7.31
N PRO A 164 -20.38 -10.57 -7.13
CA PRO A 164 -21.67 -11.14 -7.52
C PRO A 164 -22.86 -10.45 -6.87
N TYR A 165 -22.70 -10.03 -5.62
CA TYR A 165 -23.72 -9.33 -4.85
C TYR A 165 -23.18 -7.96 -4.44
N PHE A 166 -23.80 -6.89 -4.91
CA PHE A 166 -23.37 -5.55 -4.59
C PHE A 166 -24.50 -4.71 -3.95
N SER A 167 -24.10 -3.71 -3.19
CA SER A 167 -24.94 -2.61 -2.74
C SER A 167 -24.34 -1.32 -3.29
N PRO A 168 -25.14 -0.34 -3.73
CA PRO A 168 -24.64 0.96 -4.15
C PRO A 168 -23.80 1.65 -3.08
N ILE A 169 -24.09 1.34 -1.82
CA ILE A 169 -23.37 1.84 -0.65
C ILE A 169 -22.36 0.76 -0.25
N GLY A 170 -21.11 0.99 -0.55
CA GLY A 170 -20.05 0.07 -0.17
C GLY A 170 -18.70 0.74 -0.17
N ILE A 171 -17.91 0.45 0.86
CA ILE A 171 -16.59 1.01 1.04
C ILE A 171 -15.64 0.63 -0.10
N HIS A 172 -14.84 1.60 -0.55
CA HIS A 172 -13.80 1.34 -1.55
C HIS A 172 -12.71 0.41 -0.99
N PRO A 173 -12.24 -0.62 -1.73
CA PRO A 173 -11.29 -1.63 -1.23
C PRO A 173 -10.01 -1.04 -0.62
N ARG A 174 -9.45 0.03 -1.21
CA ARG A 174 -8.28 0.70 -0.64
C ARG A 174 -8.55 1.29 0.75
N ILE A 175 -9.71 1.91 0.91
CA ILE A 175 -10.12 2.50 2.20
C ILE A 175 -10.34 1.40 3.24
N ALA A 176 -11.08 0.33 2.88
CA ALA A 176 -11.29 -0.81 3.76
C ALA A 176 -9.95 -1.40 4.25
N ARG A 177 -9.00 -1.61 3.33
CA ARG A 177 -7.68 -2.14 3.65
C ARG A 177 -6.86 -1.17 4.52
N ALA A 178 -6.90 0.14 4.24
CA ALA A 178 -6.25 1.16 5.06
C ALA A 178 -6.82 1.18 6.49
N MET A 179 -8.15 1.11 6.65
CA MET A 179 -8.80 1.01 7.97
C MET A 179 -8.33 -0.23 8.73
N ILE A 180 -8.22 -1.39 8.06
CA ILE A 180 -7.71 -2.62 8.66
C ILE A 180 -6.24 -2.46 9.10
N ASN A 181 -5.39 -1.84 8.29
CA ASN A 181 -4.00 -1.56 8.65
C ASN A 181 -3.92 -0.64 9.88
N LEU A 182 -4.75 0.41 9.94
CA LEU A 182 -4.82 1.35 11.05
C LEU A 182 -5.41 0.74 12.33
N SER A 183 -6.24 -0.30 12.21
CA SER A 183 -6.81 -0.99 13.36
C SER A 183 -5.80 -1.85 14.15
N ASN A 184 -4.60 -2.04 13.60
CA ASN A 184 -3.52 -2.81 14.22
C ASN A 184 -3.92 -4.25 14.60
N CYS A 185 -4.78 -4.89 13.78
CA CYS A 185 -5.18 -6.27 14.02
C CYS A 185 -3.98 -7.22 13.83
N ALA A 186 -3.65 -7.95 14.88
CA ALA A 186 -2.61 -8.98 14.82
C ALA A 186 -3.10 -10.20 14.02
N ASN A 187 -2.20 -10.90 13.33
CA ASN A 187 -2.55 -12.01 12.43
C ASN A 187 -3.20 -13.21 13.14
N ASP A 188 -2.95 -13.38 14.44
CA ASP A 188 -3.54 -14.43 15.28
C ASP A 188 -4.92 -14.06 15.86
N LYS A 189 -5.32 -12.81 15.71
CA LYS A 189 -6.57 -12.25 16.23
C LYS A 189 -7.64 -12.16 15.15
N THR A 190 -8.88 -11.99 15.59
CA THR A 190 -10.05 -11.84 14.72
C THR A 190 -10.37 -10.37 14.48
N LEU A 191 -10.52 -9.99 13.22
CA LEU A 191 -11.10 -8.73 12.82
C LEU A 191 -12.63 -8.85 12.80
N ILE A 192 -13.34 -7.93 13.45
CA ILE A 192 -14.81 -7.89 13.44
C ILE A 192 -15.29 -6.68 12.64
N ASP A 193 -16.29 -6.93 11.77
CA ASP A 193 -17.13 -5.90 11.17
C ASP A 193 -18.57 -6.08 11.67
N PRO A 194 -19.04 -5.24 12.62
CA PRO A 194 -20.37 -5.36 13.21
C PRO A 194 -21.52 -4.89 12.29
N PHE A 195 -21.21 -4.33 11.12
CA PHE A 195 -22.17 -3.86 10.12
C PHE A 195 -21.72 -4.30 8.72
N CYS A 196 -21.47 -5.61 8.55
CA CYS A 196 -20.66 -6.12 7.44
C CYS A 196 -21.32 -5.95 6.06
N GLY A 197 -22.63 -5.76 5.97
CA GLY A 197 -23.34 -5.57 4.71
C GLY A 197 -23.00 -6.68 3.71
N THR A 198 -22.50 -6.31 2.53
CA THR A 198 -22.09 -7.24 1.48
C THR A 198 -20.66 -7.79 1.63
N GLY A 199 -20.03 -7.56 2.79
CA GLY A 199 -18.73 -8.16 3.15
C GLY A 199 -17.50 -7.44 2.63
N GLY A 200 -17.58 -6.13 2.32
CA GLY A 200 -16.45 -5.38 1.75
C GLY A 200 -15.19 -5.40 2.59
N ILE A 201 -15.30 -5.09 3.86
CA ILE A 201 -14.19 -5.11 4.83
C ILE A 201 -13.72 -6.53 5.09
N LEU A 202 -14.64 -7.49 5.19
CA LEU A 202 -14.32 -8.91 5.43
C LEU A 202 -13.47 -9.50 4.30
N ILE A 203 -13.78 -9.16 3.02
CA ILE A 203 -13.02 -9.60 1.85
C ILE A 203 -11.57 -9.10 1.94
N GLU A 204 -11.37 -7.82 2.25
CA GLU A 204 -10.03 -7.25 2.38
C GLU A 204 -9.27 -7.87 3.57
N GLY A 205 -9.93 -8.04 4.73
CA GLY A 205 -9.32 -8.68 5.87
C GLY A 205 -8.88 -10.12 5.57
N ALA A 206 -9.74 -10.89 4.91
CA ALA A 206 -9.43 -12.27 4.50
C ALA A 206 -8.29 -12.35 3.45
N ASP A 207 -8.27 -11.43 2.44
CA ASP A 207 -7.15 -11.34 1.47
C ASP A 207 -5.82 -10.95 2.14
N MET A 208 -5.87 -10.27 3.28
CA MET A 208 -4.71 -9.96 4.11
C MET A 208 -4.31 -11.10 5.05
N GLY A 209 -5.03 -12.22 5.03
CA GLY A 209 -4.76 -13.41 5.85
C GLY A 209 -5.29 -13.35 7.27
N LEU A 210 -6.18 -12.41 7.59
CA LEU A 210 -6.80 -12.29 8.91
C LEU A 210 -7.98 -13.26 9.07
N LYS A 211 -8.23 -13.70 10.29
CA LYS A 211 -9.52 -14.28 10.66
C LYS A 211 -10.55 -13.15 10.71
N VAL A 212 -11.70 -13.33 10.07
CA VAL A 212 -12.72 -12.30 9.97
C VAL A 212 -14.08 -12.80 10.45
N THR A 213 -14.79 -11.95 11.20
CA THR A 213 -16.16 -12.17 11.63
C THR A 213 -17.00 -10.97 11.18
N GLY A 214 -18.10 -11.25 10.49
CA GLY A 214 -19.08 -10.25 10.08
C GLY A 214 -20.40 -10.43 10.76
N ILE A 215 -21.01 -9.33 11.18
CA ILE A 215 -22.34 -9.30 11.79
C ILE A 215 -23.20 -8.35 10.97
N ASP A 216 -24.42 -8.72 10.73
CA ASP A 216 -25.43 -7.84 10.13
C ASP A 216 -26.83 -8.22 10.60
N LEU A 217 -27.66 -7.22 10.86
CA LEU A 217 -29.05 -7.42 11.30
C LEU A 217 -29.91 -8.03 10.19
N LYS A 218 -29.59 -7.73 8.92
CA LYS A 218 -30.36 -8.18 7.75
C LYS A 218 -29.80 -9.51 7.22
N GLU A 219 -30.58 -10.58 7.32
CA GLU A 219 -30.22 -11.92 6.81
C GLU A 219 -29.75 -11.89 5.34
N LYS A 220 -30.43 -11.11 4.51
CA LYS A 220 -30.05 -10.89 3.11
C LYS A 220 -28.62 -10.38 2.94
N MET A 221 -28.12 -9.52 3.83
CA MET A 221 -26.74 -9.01 3.79
C MET A 221 -25.75 -10.12 4.16
N ILE A 222 -26.09 -10.96 5.13
CA ILE A 222 -25.30 -12.14 5.48
C ILE A 222 -25.17 -13.12 4.29
N GLU A 223 -26.28 -13.39 3.59
CA GLU A 223 -26.26 -14.22 2.39
C GLU A 223 -25.38 -13.61 1.28
N PHE A 224 -25.49 -12.30 1.03
CA PHE A 224 -24.69 -11.60 0.05
C PHE A 224 -23.19 -11.60 0.43
N SER A 225 -22.89 -11.34 1.69
CA SER A 225 -21.52 -11.43 2.22
C SER A 225 -20.93 -12.83 2.02
N LYS A 226 -21.69 -13.87 2.36
CA LYS A 226 -21.31 -15.27 2.16
C LYS A 226 -21.01 -15.60 0.69
N GLY A 227 -21.88 -15.13 -0.21
CA GLY A 227 -21.71 -15.33 -1.65
C GLY A 227 -20.48 -14.61 -2.19
N ASN A 228 -20.24 -13.38 -1.79
CA ASN A 228 -19.06 -12.59 -2.18
C ASN A 228 -17.76 -13.21 -1.68
N LEU A 229 -17.69 -13.57 -0.39
CA LEU A 229 -16.53 -14.26 0.18
C LEU A 229 -16.23 -15.58 -0.55
N LYS A 230 -17.26 -16.38 -0.83
CA LYS A 230 -17.13 -17.63 -1.60
C LYS A 230 -16.57 -17.37 -3.01
N HIS A 231 -17.03 -16.32 -3.69
CA HIS A 231 -16.56 -15.96 -5.03
C HIS A 231 -15.05 -15.71 -5.07
N TYR A 232 -14.48 -15.10 -4.03
CA TYR A 232 -13.04 -14.88 -3.90
C TYR A 232 -12.28 -16.01 -3.20
N GLY A 233 -12.95 -17.10 -2.83
CA GLY A 233 -12.35 -18.25 -2.14
C GLY A 233 -12.03 -17.99 -0.66
N PHE A 234 -12.65 -16.99 -0.05
CA PHE A 234 -12.43 -16.63 1.36
C PHE A 234 -13.48 -17.26 2.28
N LYS A 235 -13.11 -17.38 3.56
CA LYS A 235 -13.99 -17.83 4.65
C LYS A 235 -14.10 -16.76 5.70
N ALA A 236 -15.28 -16.62 6.28
CA ALA A 236 -15.55 -15.74 7.44
C ALA A 236 -16.54 -16.45 8.37
N ASN A 237 -16.52 -16.06 9.63
CA ASN A 237 -17.63 -16.32 10.54
C ASN A 237 -18.70 -15.25 10.30
N LEU A 238 -19.93 -15.62 9.96
CA LEU A 238 -21.03 -14.69 9.66
C LEU A 238 -22.16 -14.94 10.62
N ILE A 239 -22.64 -13.86 11.26
CA ILE A 239 -23.66 -13.90 12.30
C ILE A 239 -24.79 -12.95 11.90
N ASN A 240 -25.99 -13.49 11.78
CA ASN A 240 -27.20 -12.66 11.62
C ASN A 240 -27.78 -12.34 12.98
N SER A 241 -27.51 -11.12 13.47
CA SER A 241 -27.95 -10.66 14.79
C SER A 241 -27.81 -9.15 14.90
N ASP A 242 -28.47 -8.54 15.87
CA ASP A 242 -28.10 -7.19 16.34
C ASP A 242 -26.75 -7.28 17.05
N PHE A 243 -25.84 -6.36 16.72
CA PHE A 243 -24.53 -6.31 17.36
C PHE A 243 -24.61 -6.15 18.88
N ASN A 244 -25.63 -5.45 19.37
CA ASN A 244 -25.86 -5.24 20.81
C ASN A 244 -26.21 -6.54 21.57
N GLU A 245 -26.65 -7.58 20.86
CA GLU A 245 -26.98 -8.88 21.44
C GLU A 245 -25.79 -9.83 21.47
N ILE A 246 -24.68 -9.45 20.83
CA ILE A 246 -23.49 -10.29 20.75
C ILE A 246 -22.70 -10.21 22.05
N THR A 247 -22.64 -11.34 22.73
CA THR A 247 -21.82 -11.55 23.93
C THR A 247 -20.74 -12.58 23.66
N ASN A 248 -19.57 -12.46 24.31
CA ASN A 248 -18.49 -13.47 24.29
C ASN A 248 -17.81 -13.69 22.93
N VAL A 249 -17.61 -12.62 22.15
CA VAL A 249 -16.77 -12.70 20.94
C VAL A 249 -15.37 -12.16 21.26
N GLU A 250 -14.36 -13.01 21.17
CA GLU A 250 -12.95 -12.58 21.25
C GLU A 250 -12.52 -11.95 19.94
N PHE A 251 -11.98 -10.74 19.99
CA PHE A 251 -11.49 -10.01 18.83
C PHE A 251 -10.18 -9.27 19.11
N GLY A 252 -9.45 -9.00 18.05
CA GLY A 252 -8.24 -8.17 18.08
C GLY A 252 -8.52 -6.73 17.71
N SER A 253 -9.46 -6.53 16.77
CA SER A 253 -9.86 -5.18 16.34
C SER A 253 -11.26 -5.18 15.74
N ILE A 254 -11.87 -3.99 15.73
CA ILE A 254 -13.14 -3.71 15.08
C ILE A 254 -12.90 -2.70 13.98
N VAL A 255 -13.40 -3.01 12.77
CA VAL A 255 -13.40 -2.09 11.63
C VAL A 255 -14.77 -2.14 10.99
N CYS A 256 -15.42 -1.01 10.82
CA CYS A 256 -16.76 -0.93 10.26
C CYS A 256 -17.01 0.36 9.49
N ASP A 257 -17.97 0.29 8.60
CA ASP A 257 -18.64 1.42 7.95
C ASP A 257 -20.10 1.44 8.43
N PRO A 258 -20.41 2.16 9.54
CA PRO A 258 -21.71 2.07 10.18
C PRO A 258 -22.82 2.71 9.32
N PRO A 259 -24.09 2.26 9.44
CA PRO A 259 -25.20 2.81 8.67
C PRO A 259 -25.46 4.27 9.04
N TYR A 260 -25.61 5.13 8.03
CA TYR A 260 -25.83 6.59 8.19
C TYR A 260 -27.30 6.98 8.41
N GLY A 261 -28.16 6.06 8.77
CA GLY A 261 -29.53 6.33 9.29
C GLY A 261 -30.64 6.56 8.26
N ILE A 262 -30.37 7.02 7.04
CA ILE A 262 -31.42 7.36 6.05
C ILE A 262 -31.62 6.31 4.96
N ALA A 263 -30.72 5.37 4.80
CA ALA A 263 -30.74 4.34 3.75
C ALA A 263 -30.44 2.91 4.25
N SER A 264 -30.57 2.71 5.54
CA SER A 264 -30.27 1.42 6.19
C SER A 264 -31.53 0.53 6.35
#